data_62c1dd00777543dae7c822dd94d84620
#
_entry.id   62c1dd00777543dae7c822dd94d84620
#
_cell.length_a   1.000
_cell.length_b   1.000
_cell.length_c   1.000
_cell.angle_alpha   90.00
_cell.angle_beta   90.00
_cell.angle_gamma   90.00
#
_symmetry.space_group_name_H-M   'P 1'
#
loop_
_entity.id
_entity.type
_entity.pdbx_description
1 polymer ?
#
loop_
_entity_poly.entity_id
_entity_poly.type
_entity_poly.pdbx_seq_one_letter_code
_entity_poly.pdbx_strand_id
1 'polypeptide(L)'
;MLLSSSSHIKNLQTDYDVIIIGSGAGGLSAAVPLAQAGLKVLVCEQHEVPGGWTHSFALQGYRFSPGVHYIGDLHEGGFLRNVYEGLGVSDDLEFCELNPDGYDHILIGQDRFDFPKGKANLVSRLQKHFPHEAQGIAAYMDTVSSMMENLDSMRRIKSIGGALNTISKGAGLVRWTWRSGKDLIDRFVSDPLLRGILSGQSGDHGLPPSMVSSFVHAGITYHYFNGGYYPRGGGGAIPNAFVRAFKKAGGKLRLKTAVAHILLNRNKAVGVELADGSKLTTKYIISNADPEVTFGQLIGRNNLSKKLRRRLDRLQYSVSALSLFFAVDMDLRAAGFDSGNYWLYDHADIDKIYRLGLTDYILKNKIPSALFLTVTTLKDPGKMRKGHHTCEAFTFVGYNAFRKWAHEKSGERSADYQSLKDKIAENMLKALNKRFPGIRDSVVFKNLGTPLTNEHYIKATRGSLYGIAKTRRQVGPGAFPIRSEIEGLYLCGASTLSHGVAGATFTGLLAAKSILQCRISDMLKTGGRSLVIHPAEDLSYWQKKGK
;
A
#
# COMPACT_ATOMS: atom_id res chain seq x y z
N MET A 1 17.44 53.80 33.55
CA MET A 1 16.80 52.65 34.21
C MET A 1 16.01 51.89 33.13
N LEU A 2 16.67 50.96 32.50
CA LEU A 2 16.07 50.11 31.44
C LEU A 2 15.99 48.70 32.00
N LEU A 3 14.77 48.27 32.28
CA LEU A 3 14.48 46.93 32.79
C LEU A 3 14.63 45.89 31.68
N SER A 4 15.60 45.04 31.81
CA SER A 4 15.78 43.81 31.03
C SER A 4 14.69 42.81 31.40
N SER A 5 13.71 42.60 30.50
CA SER A 5 12.81 41.45 30.59
C SER A 5 13.38 40.28 29.80
N SER A 6 14.27 39.54 30.39
CA SER A 6 14.61 38.19 29.95
C SER A 6 13.42 37.28 30.25
N SER A 7 12.55 37.09 29.26
CA SER A 7 11.47 36.10 29.35
C SER A 7 12.07 34.69 29.42
N HIS A 8 12.02 34.08 30.58
CA HIS A 8 12.21 32.66 30.81
C HIS A 8 11.20 31.89 29.94
N ILE A 9 11.66 31.31 28.84
CA ILE A 9 10.96 30.20 28.20
C ILE A 9 11.10 29.02 29.17
N LYS A 10 10.14 28.89 30.08
CA LYS A 10 9.96 27.68 30.88
C LYS A 10 9.89 26.50 29.88
N ASN A 11 10.72 25.48 30.08
CA ASN A 11 10.58 24.17 29.47
C ASN A 11 9.19 23.63 29.84
N LEU A 12 8.17 23.93 29.01
CA LEU A 12 6.81 23.43 29.18
C LEU A 12 6.90 21.89 29.05
N GLN A 13 6.66 21.21 30.14
CA GLN A 13 6.54 19.74 30.17
C GLN A 13 5.38 19.37 29.25
N THR A 14 5.66 18.74 28.10
CA THR A 14 4.64 18.27 27.15
C THR A 14 4.04 16.96 27.62
N ASP A 15 2.77 16.68 27.24
CA ASP A 15 2.11 15.42 27.57
C ASP A 15 2.80 14.22 26.91
N TYR A 16 3.34 14.42 25.70
CA TYR A 16 4.06 13.44 24.90
C TYR A 16 5.28 14.08 24.22
N ASP A 17 6.30 13.28 23.92
CA ASP A 17 7.40 13.72 23.04
C ASP A 17 6.95 13.70 21.58
N VAL A 18 6.18 12.66 21.19
CA VAL A 18 5.66 12.50 19.82
C VAL A 18 4.20 12.08 19.87
N ILE A 19 3.36 12.75 19.07
CA ILE A 19 2.00 12.30 18.74
C ILE A 19 1.97 11.90 17.28
N ILE A 20 1.45 10.69 17.00
CA ILE A 20 1.29 10.15 15.65
C ILE A 20 -0.19 10.09 15.30
N ILE A 21 -0.57 10.70 14.18
CA ILE A 21 -1.95 10.75 13.67
C ILE A 21 -2.14 9.61 12.66
N GLY A 22 -2.91 8.59 13.05
CA GLY A 22 -3.22 7.41 12.24
C GLY A 22 -2.26 6.24 12.45
N SER A 23 -2.83 5.05 12.63
CA SER A 23 -2.13 3.78 12.89
C SER A 23 -1.93 2.93 11.63
N GLY A 24 -1.93 3.51 10.43
CA GLY A 24 -1.56 2.79 9.21
C GLY A 24 -0.09 2.35 9.23
N ALA A 25 0.34 1.58 8.23
CA ALA A 25 1.69 1.02 8.15
C ALA A 25 2.81 2.04 8.38
N GLY A 26 2.67 3.28 7.85
CA GLY A 26 3.65 4.36 8.06
C GLY A 26 3.66 4.85 9.51
N GLY A 27 2.49 5.08 10.12
CA GLY A 27 2.39 5.56 11.50
C GLY A 27 2.95 4.56 12.51
N LEU A 28 2.59 3.28 12.38
CA LEU A 28 3.07 2.22 13.28
C LEU A 28 4.56 1.93 13.11
N SER A 29 5.09 1.97 11.87
CA SER A 29 6.53 1.79 11.64
C SER A 29 7.38 2.96 12.14
N ALA A 30 6.79 4.16 12.27
CA ALA A 30 7.44 5.27 12.96
C ALA A 30 7.33 5.12 14.50
N ALA A 31 6.18 4.65 15.00
CA ALA A 31 5.88 4.57 16.42
C ALA A 31 6.83 3.64 17.19
N VAL A 32 7.10 2.44 16.63
CA VAL A 32 7.90 1.41 17.32
C VAL A 32 9.31 1.91 17.62
N PRO A 33 10.15 2.34 16.66
CA PRO A 33 11.51 2.75 16.94
C PRO A 33 11.58 4.02 17.81
N LEU A 34 10.61 4.92 17.75
CA LEU A 34 10.55 6.09 18.62
C LEU A 34 10.31 5.68 20.09
N ALA A 35 9.39 4.74 20.33
CA ALA A 35 9.15 4.21 21.67
C ALA A 35 10.35 3.40 22.19
N GLN A 36 10.98 2.58 21.33
CA GLN A 36 12.21 1.84 21.68
C GLN A 36 13.38 2.74 22.02
N ALA A 37 13.41 3.96 21.48
CA ALA A 37 14.39 4.99 21.85
C ALA A 37 14.05 5.72 23.16
N GLY A 38 13.01 5.31 23.88
CA GLY A 38 12.61 5.87 25.17
C GLY A 38 11.73 7.12 25.09
N LEU A 39 11.25 7.51 23.91
CA LEU A 39 10.35 8.66 23.77
C LEU A 39 8.93 8.29 24.23
N LYS A 40 8.24 9.25 24.84
CA LYS A 40 6.83 9.11 25.21
C LYS A 40 5.95 9.31 23.98
N VAL A 41 5.53 8.22 23.35
CA VAL A 41 4.82 8.22 22.06
C VAL A 41 3.35 7.87 22.23
N LEU A 42 2.46 8.68 21.63
CA LEU A 42 1.03 8.40 21.49
C LEU A 42 0.68 8.23 20.01
N VAL A 43 -0.03 7.15 19.67
CA VAL A 43 -0.72 7.00 18.40
C VAL A 43 -2.21 7.23 18.60
N CYS A 44 -2.78 8.20 17.86
CA CYS A 44 -4.22 8.45 17.81
C CYS A 44 -4.80 7.83 16.52
N GLU A 45 -5.75 6.91 16.69
CA GLU A 45 -6.44 6.24 15.58
C GLU A 45 -7.95 6.48 15.70
N GLN A 46 -8.57 6.99 14.63
CA GLN A 46 -9.99 7.28 14.62
C GLN A 46 -10.88 6.02 14.56
N HIS A 47 -10.36 4.96 13.94
CA HIS A 47 -11.08 3.69 13.78
C HIS A 47 -11.04 2.84 15.06
N GLU A 48 -11.90 1.84 15.13
CA GLU A 48 -11.94 0.89 16.26
C GLU A 48 -10.87 -0.21 16.16
N VAL A 49 -10.21 -0.33 15.02
CA VAL A 49 -9.10 -1.25 14.77
C VAL A 49 -7.91 -0.50 14.17
N PRO A 50 -6.67 -0.90 14.50
CA PRO A 50 -5.49 -0.28 13.92
C PRO A 50 -5.24 -0.79 12.49
N GLY A 51 -4.45 -0.03 11.71
CA GLY A 51 -3.84 -0.53 10.48
C GLY A 51 -4.15 0.26 9.22
N GLY A 52 -5.17 1.12 9.19
CA GLY A 52 -5.56 1.77 7.95
C GLY A 52 -5.84 0.74 6.86
N TRP A 53 -5.25 0.83 5.67
CA TRP A 53 -5.42 -0.16 4.59
C TRP A 53 -4.93 -1.58 4.94
N THR A 54 -4.11 -1.75 5.98
CA THR A 54 -3.63 -3.09 6.40
C THR A 54 -4.55 -3.78 7.41
N HIS A 55 -5.67 -3.17 7.82
CA HIS A 55 -6.59 -3.82 8.77
C HIS A 55 -7.30 -5.05 8.16
N SER A 56 -7.95 -5.83 9.01
CA SER A 56 -8.92 -6.85 8.61
C SER A 56 -10.26 -6.56 9.29
N PHE A 57 -11.33 -6.97 8.62
CA PHE A 57 -12.68 -6.89 9.15
C PHE A 57 -13.42 -8.20 8.93
N ALA A 58 -14.53 -8.39 9.65
CA ALA A 58 -15.38 -9.58 9.51
C ALA A 58 -16.81 -9.19 9.12
N LEU A 59 -17.39 -9.92 8.17
CA LEU A 59 -18.79 -9.82 7.77
C LEU A 59 -19.39 -11.22 7.78
N GLN A 60 -20.46 -11.42 8.53
CA GLN A 60 -21.15 -12.71 8.70
C GLN A 60 -20.20 -13.89 9.05
N GLY A 61 -19.12 -13.59 9.81
CA GLY A 61 -18.12 -14.57 10.23
C GLY A 61 -16.98 -14.80 9.23
N TYR A 62 -17.06 -14.30 8.01
CA TYR A 62 -15.97 -14.33 7.04
C TYR A 62 -15.01 -13.16 7.28
N ARG A 63 -13.71 -13.41 7.24
CA ARG A 63 -12.67 -12.40 7.45
C ARG A 63 -12.07 -11.95 6.12
N PHE A 64 -12.04 -10.64 5.91
CA PHE A 64 -11.52 -9.97 4.72
C PHE A 64 -10.45 -8.93 5.06
N SER A 65 -9.66 -8.55 4.07
CA SER A 65 -8.64 -7.49 4.16
C SER A 65 -8.80 -6.51 3.00
N PRO A 66 -9.01 -5.20 3.25
CA PRO A 66 -9.35 -4.27 2.18
C PRO A 66 -8.16 -3.87 1.29
N GLY A 67 -6.91 -4.12 1.71
CA GLY A 67 -5.75 -3.61 0.99
C GLY A 67 -4.46 -4.42 1.14
N VAL A 68 -4.49 -5.60 1.77
CA VAL A 68 -3.33 -6.51 1.82
C VAL A 68 -3.71 -7.84 1.22
N HIS A 69 -3.37 -8.03 -0.04
CA HIS A 69 -3.61 -9.26 -0.78
C HIS A 69 -2.35 -10.11 -0.89
N TYR A 70 -1.20 -9.48 -0.96
CA TYR A 70 0.15 -10.06 -0.88
C TYR A 70 1.19 -8.95 -0.69
N ILE A 71 2.40 -9.32 -0.30
CA ILE A 71 3.56 -8.42 -0.21
C ILE A 71 4.81 -9.17 -0.65
N GLY A 72 5.82 -8.44 -1.13
CA GLY A 72 7.15 -8.97 -1.44
C GLY A 72 8.18 -8.68 -0.34
N ASP A 73 9.46 -8.81 -0.67
CA ASP A 73 10.62 -8.46 0.19
C ASP A 73 10.69 -9.20 1.54
N LEU A 74 10.13 -10.42 1.63
CA LEU A 74 10.22 -11.26 2.83
C LEU A 74 11.23 -12.41 2.71
N HIS A 75 11.92 -12.51 1.59
CA HIS A 75 13.08 -13.40 1.45
C HIS A 75 14.21 -12.98 2.39
N GLU A 76 15.18 -13.84 2.60
CA GLU A 76 16.36 -13.55 3.43
C GLU A 76 17.10 -12.30 2.89
N GLY A 77 17.35 -11.34 3.78
CA GLY A 77 17.92 -10.04 3.42
C GLY A 77 16.94 -9.04 2.80
N GLY A 78 15.67 -9.40 2.57
CA GLY A 78 14.63 -8.51 2.06
C GLY A 78 14.34 -7.34 3.00
N PHE A 79 13.95 -6.20 2.43
CA PHE A 79 13.75 -4.97 3.20
C PHE A 79 12.69 -5.13 4.31
N LEU A 80 11.49 -5.63 3.98
CA LEU A 80 10.42 -5.79 4.97
C LEU A 80 10.77 -6.83 6.03
N ARG A 81 11.42 -7.94 5.64
CA ARG A 81 11.91 -8.94 6.60
C ARG A 81 12.86 -8.31 7.61
N ASN A 82 13.86 -7.57 7.13
CA ASN A 82 14.82 -6.88 8.00
C ASN A 82 14.15 -5.88 8.95
N VAL A 83 13.09 -5.19 8.48
CA VAL A 83 12.32 -4.27 9.33
C VAL A 83 11.54 -5.03 10.40
N TYR A 84 10.82 -6.09 10.02
CA TYR A 84 10.00 -6.84 10.98
C TYR A 84 10.85 -7.54 12.04
N GLU A 85 11.95 -8.16 11.64
CA GLU A 85 12.91 -8.77 12.55
C GLU A 85 13.63 -7.70 13.39
N GLY A 86 14.14 -6.64 12.77
CA GLY A 86 14.91 -5.59 13.44
C GLY A 86 14.12 -4.77 14.47
N LEU A 87 12.81 -4.63 14.29
CA LEU A 87 11.92 -3.95 15.25
C LEU A 87 11.27 -4.90 16.27
N GLY A 88 11.50 -6.22 16.18
CA GLY A 88 10.84 -7.23 17.03
C GLY A 88 9.37 -7.47 16.69
N VAL A 89 8.93 -7.04 15.51
CA VAL A 89 7.55 -7.27 15.01
C VAL A 89 7.36 -8.73 14.63
N SER A 90 8.41 -9.40 14.16
CA SER A 90 8.41 -10.82 13.78
C SER A 90 8.10 -11.78 14.92
N ASP A 91 8.19 -11.34 16.19
CA ASP A 91 7.81 -12.17 17.34
C ASP A 91 6.34 -12.60 17.29
N ASP A 92 5.50 -11.78 16.66
CA ASP A 92 4.04 -11.94 16.61
C ASP A 92 3.49 -11.98 15.18
N LEU A 93 4.35 -12.18 14.18
CA LEU A 93 3.96 -12.11 12.76
C LEU A 93 4.52 -13.31 12.00
N GLU A 94 3.64 -13.98 11.24
CA GLU A 94 3.97 -15.09 10.39
C GLU A 94 3.39 -14.86 8.99
N PHE A 95 3.98 -15.47 7.97
CA PHE A 95 3.51 -15.36 6.59
C PHE A 95 3.34 -16.71 5.92
N CYS A 96 2.51 -16.73 4.87
CA CYS A 96 2.40 -17.84 3.95
C CYS A 96 3.04 -17.42 2.62
N GLU A 97 3.97 -18.21 2.11
CA GLU A 97 4.53 -18.04 0.77
C GLU A 97 3.52 -18.52 -0.26
N LEU A 98 3.23 -17.69 -1.24
CA LEU A 98 2.32 -18.03 -2.34
C LEU A 98 2.97 -19.05 -3.27
N ASN A 99 2.20 -19.55 -4.24
CA ASN A 99 2.69 -20.50 -5.24
C ASN A 99 4.00 -19.99 -5.88
N PRO A 100 5.14 -20.66 -5.66
CA PRO A 100 6.42 -20.20 -6.20
C PRO A 100 6.50 -20.29 -7.73
N ASP A 101 5.66 -21.10 -8.37
CA ASP A 101 5.56 -21.23 -9.82
C ASP A 101 4.55 -20.26 -10.45
N GLY A 102 3.76 -19.56 -9.62
CA GLY A 102 2.72 -18.64 -10.07
C GLY A 102 2.15 -17.81 -8.92
N TYR A 103 2.95 -16.91 -8.35
CA TYR A 103 2.43 -16.01 -7.29
C TYR A 103 1.43 -14.97 -7.84
N ASP A 104 1.53 -14.67 -9.15
CA ASP A 104 0.57 -13.89 -9.93
C ASP A 104 0.30 -14.59 -11.28
N HIS A 105 -0.98 -14.69 -11.63
CA HIS A 105 -1.46 -15.20 -12.91
C HIS A 105 -2.03 -14.04 -13.72
N ILE A 106 -1.40 -13.69 -14.84
CA ILE A 106 -1.88 -12.65 -15.75
C ILE A 106 -2.68 -13.32 -16.86
N LEU A 107 -3.98 -13.03 -16.91
CA LEU A 107 -4.91 -13.55 -17.91
C LEU A 107 -5.33 -12.41 -18.84
N ILE A 108 -4.95 -12.50 -20.12
CA ILE A 108 -5.26 -11.51 -21.13
C ILE A 108 -5.98 -12.19 -22.29
N GLY A 109 -7.25 -11.84 -22.53
CA GLY A 109 -8.03 -12.53 -23.54
C GLY A 109 -8.10 -14.03 -23.23
N GLN A 110 -7.53 -14.91 -24.01
CA GLN A 110 -7.44 -16.36 -23.75
C GLN A 110 -6.06 -16.76 -23.25
N ASP A 111 -5.10 -15.85 -23.27
CA ASP A 111 -3.73 -16.11 -22.87
C ASP A 111 -3.59 -16.07 -21.34
N ARG A 112 -2.71 -16.91 -20.81
CA ARG A 112 -2.33 -16.93 -19.41
C ARG A 112 -0.82 -16.98 -19.29
N PHE A 113 -0.28 -16.14 -18.40
CA PHE A 113 1.13 -16.17 -18.02
C PHE A 113 1.27 -16.14 -16.50
N ASP A 114 1.99 -17.12 -15.96
CA ASP A 114 2.20 -17.29 -14.53
C ASP A 114 3.57 -16.76 -14.13
N PHE A 115 3.60 -15.79 -13.22
CA PHE A 115 4.83 -15.18 -12.71
C PHE A 115 5.50 -16.08 -11.67
N PRO A 116 6.65 -16.71 -11.98
CA PRO A 116 7.37 -17.55 -11.05
C PRO A 116 8.23 -16.72 -10.10
N LYS A 117 8.51 -17.27 -8.93
CA LYS A 117 9.52 -16.77 -8.00
C LYS A 117 10.92 -16.87 -8.63
N GLY A 118 11.70 -15.81 -8.49
CA GLY A 118 13.08 -15.71 -8.97
C GLY A 118 13.21 -15.02 -10.32
N LYS A 119 14.03 -13.96 -10.36
CA LYS A 119 14.30 -13.21 -11.61
C LYS A 119 14.72 -14.13 -12.76
N ALA A 120 15.64 -15.08 -12.51
CA ALA A 120 16.14 -15.98 -13.54
C ALA A 120 15.02 -16.89 -14.10
N ASN A 121 14.14 -17.41 -13.22
CA ASN A 121 13.00 -18.22 -13.60
C ASN A 121 12.00 -17.42 -14.44
N LEU A 122 11.73 -16.17 -14.04
CA LEU A 122 10.84 -15.27 -14.77
C LEU A 122 11.39 -14.96 -16.17
N VAL A 123 12.67 -14.59 -16.28
CA VAL A 123 13.34 -14.34 -17.57
C VAL A 123 13.25 -15.57 -18.47
N SER A 124 13.64 -16.75 -17.96
CA SER A 124 13.60 -18.00 -18.71
C SER A 124 12.20 -18.35 -19.21
N ARG A 125 11.17 -18.18 -18.36
CA ARG A 125 9.77 -18.45 -18.72
C ARG A 125 9.26 -17.48 -19.78
N LEU A 126 9.59 -16.18 -19.65
CA LEU A 126 9.23 -15.17 -20.65
C LEU A 126 9.92 -15.44 -22.00
N GLN A 127 11.22 -15.75 -22.00
CA GLN A 127 11.97 -16.07 -23.22
C GLN A 127 11.46 -17.33 -23.92
N LYS A 128 11.03 -18.33 -23.16
CA LYS A 128 10.42 -19.54 -23.72
C LYS A 128 9.07 -19.23 -24.40
N HIS A 129 8.26 -18.33 -23.83
CA HIS A 129 6.97 -17.90 -24.38
C HIS A 129 7.12 -16.95 -25.58
N PHE A 130 8.13 -16.07 -25.53
CA PHE A 130 8.41 -15.02 -26.54
C PHE A 130 9.86 -15.10 -27.01
N PRO A 131 10.25 -16.16 -27.75
CA PRO A 131 11.65 -16.35 -28.15
C PRO A 131 12.16 -15.23 -29.06
N HIS A 132 11.27 -14.59 -29.84
CA HIS A 132 11.59 -13.44 -30.69
C HIS A 132 11.89 -12.14 -29.92
N GLU A 133 11.54 -12.07 -28.63
CA GLU A 133 11.80 -10.95 -27.72
C GLU A 133 12.91 -11.26 -26.69
N ALA A 134 13.62 -12.39 -26.81
CA ALA A 134 14.53 -12.91 -25.78
C ALA A 134 15.59 -11.88 -25.31
N GLN A 135 16.17 -11.12 -26.22
CA GLN A 135 17.17 -10.08 -25.89
C GLN A 135 16.50 -8.88 -25.19
N GLY A 136 15.32 -8.46 -25.67
CA GLY A 136 14.55 -7.37 -25.07
C GLY A 136 14.13 -7.68 -23.65
N ILE A 137 13.65 -8.91 -23.39
CA ILE A 137 13.28 -9.39 -22.06
C ILE A 137 14.47 -9.32 -21.09
N ALA A 138 15.63 -9.84 -21.48
CA ALA A 138 16.83 -9.79 -20.65
C ALA A 138 17.23 -8.35 -20.34
N ALA A 139 17.32 -7.48 -21.35
CA ALA A 139 17.68 -6.07 -21.20
C ALA A 139 16.68 -5.28 -20.34
N TYR A 140 15.38 -5.56 -20.45
CA TYR A 140 14.35 -4.97 -19.60
C TYR A 140 14.55 -5.37 -18.12
N MET A 141 14.70 -6.66 -17.83
CA MET A 141 14.84 -7.16 -16.47
C MET A 141 16.16 -6.72 -15.81
N ASP A 142 17.25 -6.60 -16.58
CA ASP A 142 18.52 -6.07 -16.11
C ASP A 142 18.42 -4.57 -15.83
N THR A 143 17.69 -3.83 -16.65
CA THR A 143 17.41 -2.41 -16.42
C THR A 143 16.60 -2.21 -15.13
N VAL A 144 15.53 -2.99 -14.91
CA VAL A 144 14.74 -2.96 -13.68
C VAL A 144 15.62 -3.22 -12.45
N SER A 145 16.45 -4.28 -12.47
CA SER A 145 17.37 -4.59 -11.37
C SER A 145 18.36 -3.45 -11.12
N SER A 146 19.02 -2.97 -12.17
CA SER A 146 20.00 -1.89 -12.08
C SER A 146 19.41 -0.59 -11.54
N MET A 147 18.18 -0.25 -11.93
CA MET A 147 17.48 0.93 -11.40
C MET A 147 17.30 0.84 -9.88
N MET A 148 16.88 -0.30 -9.36
CA MET A 148 16.60 -0.48 -7.93
C MET A 148 17.89 -0.60 -7.11
N GLU A 149 18.88 -1.35 -7.55
CA GLU A 149 20.18 -1.50 -6.90
C GLU A 149 20.94 -0.16 -6.83
N ASN A 150 20.90 0.64 -7.91
CA ASN A 150 21.49 1.97 -7.92
C ASN A 150 20.77 2.91 -6.95
N LEU A 151 19.43 2.85 -6.86
CA LEU A 151 18.66 3.64 -5.92
C LEU A 151 19.02 3.29 -4.46
N ASP A 152 19.19 2.01 -4.14
CA ASP A 152 19.61 1.55 -2.83
C ASP A 152 21.07 1.93 -2.51
N SER A 153 21.94 1.87 -3.50
CA SER A 153 23.33 2.33 -3.36
C SER A 153 23.41 3.81 -3.02
N MET A 154 22.60 4.65 -3.70
CA MET A 154 22.51 6.10 -3.41
C MET A 154 22.03 6.38 -1.99
N ARG A 155 21.13 5.57 -1.45
CA ARG A 155 20.64 5.68 -0.05
C ARG A 155 21.72 5.34 1.00
N ARG A 156 22.74 4.55 0.63
CA ARG A 156 23.83 4.06 1.51
C ARG A 156 25.10 4.90 1.49
N ILE A 157 25.21 5.97 0.65
CA ILE A 157 26.43 6.79 0.52
C ILE A 157 26.79 7.45 1.84
N LYS A 158 28.03 7.21 2.28
CA LYS A 158 28.60 7.70 3.54
C LYS A 158 29.80 8.64 3.36
N SER A 159 30.37 8.81 2.14
CA SER A 159 31.60 9.57 1.92
C SER A 159 31.69 10.23 0.55
N ILE A 160 32.51 11.29 0.45
CA ILE A 160 32.79 12.05 -0.78
C ILE A 160 33.40 11.18 -1.88
N GLY A 161 34.27 10.19 -1.53
CA GLY A 161 34.84 9.25 -2.50
C GLY A 161 33.82 8.28 -3.12
N GLY A 162 32.73 7.95 -2.39
CA GLY A 162 31.58 7.21 -2.93
C GLY A 162 30.74 8.03 -3.92
N ALA A 163 30.83 9.37 -3.87
CA ALA A 163 30.04 10.25 -4.72
C ALA A 163 30.45 10.18 -6.21
N LEU A 164 31.73 10.03 -6.52
CA LEU A 164 32.21 9.94 -7.91
C LEU A 164 31.74 8.65 -8.63
N ASN A 165 31.75 7.52 -7.93
CA ASN A 165 31.19 6.26 -8.45
C ASN A 165 29.66 6.31 -8.56
N THR A 166 29.03 7.21 -7.83
CA THR A 166 27.57 7.44 -7.81
C THR A 166 27.15 8.38 -8.94
N ILE A 167 28.02 9.27 -9.42
CA ILE A 167 27.73 10.17 -10.55
C ILE A 167 27.56 9.36 -11.83
N SER A 168 28.41 8.35 -12.09
CA SER A 168 28.26 7.46 -13.26
C SER A 168 26.99 6.58 -13.16
N LYS A 169 26.69 6.08 -11.96
CA LYS A 169 25.45 5.33 -11.67
C LYS A 169 24.21 6.24 -11.72
N GLY A 170 24.33 7.49 -11.28
CA GLY A 170 23.29 8.50 -11.35
C GLY A 170 22.93 8.89 -12.79
N ALA A 171 23.90 8.95 -13.70
CA ALA A 171 23.64 9.23 -15.12
C ALA A 171 22.72 8.20 -15.77
N GLY A 172 22.84 6.91 -15.41
CA GLY A 172 21.94 5.85 -15.84
C GLY A 172 20.50 6.04 -15.33
N LEU A 173 20.33 6.58 -14.11
CA LEU A 173 19.02 6.83 -13.52
C LEU A 173 18.34 8.09 -14.08
N VAL A 174 19.11 9.15 -14.41
CA VAL A 174 18.59 10.42 -14.97
C VAL A 174 17.78 10.17 -16.24
N ARG A 175 18.22 9.24 -17.08
CA ARG A 175 17.53 8.83 -18.32
C ARG A 175 16.08 8.42 -18.07
N TRP A 176 15.79 7.81 -16.92
CA TRP A 176 14.46 7.27 -16.57
C TRP A 176 13.61 8.24 -15.74
N THR A 177 14.17 9.34 -15.23
CA THR A 177 13.49 10.26 -14.30
C THR A 177 12.17 10.79 -14.84
N TRP A 178 12.11 11.08 -16.15
CA TRP A 178 10.91 11.63 -16.79
C TRP A 178 10.16 10.64 -17.68
N ARG A 179 10.48 9.34 -17.56
CA ARG A 179 9.85 8.27 -18.32
C ARG A 179 8.72 7.61 -17.53
N SER A 180 7.74 7.09 -18.25
CA SER A 180 6.66 6.29 -17.68
C SER A 180 7.03 4.80 -17.62
N GLY A 181 6.21 4.00 -16.93
CA GLY A 181 6.30 2.53 -16.99
C GLY A 181 6.14 2.02 -18.42
N LYS A 182 5.21 2.60 -19.18
CA LYS A 182 5.03 2.27 -20.60
C LYS A 182 6.29 2.57 -21.42
N ASP A 183 6.92 3.75 -21.25
CA ASP A 183 8.17 4.10 -21.95
C ASP A 183 9.32 3.11 -21.62
N LEU A 184 9.34 2.59 -20.38
CA LEU A 184 10.34 1.61 -19.97
C LEU A 184 10.13 0.27 -20.69
N ILE A 185 8.90 -0.23 -20.74
CA ILE A 185 8.56 -1.48 -21.43
C ILE A 185 8.78 -1.33 -22.93
N ASP A 186 8.22 -0.30 -23.56
CA ASP A 186 8.26 -0.08 -25.02
C ASP A 186 9.69 0.09 -25.57
N ARG A 187 10.64 0.46 -24.70
CA ARG A 187 12.06 0.59 -25.08
C ARG A 187 12.70 -0.75 -25.44
N PHE A 188 12.24 -1.84 -24.83
CA PHE A 188 12.88 -3.14 -24.92
C PHE A 188 12.04 -4.20 -25.61
N VAL A 189 10.72 -4.04 -25.59
CA VAL A 189 9.75 -5.05 -26.03
C VAL A 189 8.81 -4.46 -27.07
N SER A 190 8.55 -5.21 -28.14
CA SER A 190 7.67 -4.82 -29.23
C SER A 190 6.36 -5.60 -29.26
N ASP A 191 6.36 -6.85 -28.80
CA ASP A 191 5.20 -7.74 -28.80
C ASP A 191 4.07 -7.19 -27.91
N PRO A 192 2.85 -6.98 -28.44
CA PRO A 192 1.74 -6.39 -27.69
C PRO A 192 1.29 -7.23 -26.49
N LEU A 193 1.29 -8.57 -26.60
CA LEU A 193 0.88 -9.45 -25.52
C LEU A 193 1.90 -9.41 -24.38
N LEU A 194 3.20 -9.46 -24.73
CA LEU A 194 4.27 -9.34 -23.74
C LEU A 194 4.26 -7.98 -23.04
N ARG A 195 4.01 -6.87 -23.75
CA ARG A 195 3.78 -5.54 -23.14
C ARG A 195 2.64 -5.56 -22.14
N GLY A 196 1.54 -6.22 -22.51
CA GLY A 196 0.39 -6.44 -21.60
C GLY A 196 0.78 -7.23 -20.36
N ILE A 197 1.49 -8.35 -20.52
CA ILE A 197 1.97 -9.18 -19.40
C ILE A 197 2.87 -8.37 -18.46
N LEU A 198 3.88 -7.66 -18.99
CA LEU A 198 4.80 -6.83 -18.18
C LEU A 198 4.10 -5.64 -17.50
N SER A 199 2.95 -5.22 -18.02
CA SER A 199 2.06 -4.22 -17.41
C SER A 199 1.02 -4.84 -16.47
N GLY A 200 0.91 -6.15 -16.38
CA GLY A 200 -0.19 -6.86 -15.72
C GLY A 200 -0.34 -6.56 -14.23
N GLN A 201 0.74 -6.21 -13.53
CA GLN A 201 0.74 -5.80 -12.13
C GLN A 201 0.46 -4.29 -11.92
N SER A 202 -0.05 -3.56 -12.93
CA SER A 202 -0.34 -2.11 -12.83
C SER A 202 -1.35 -1.75 -11.73
N GLY A 203 -2.13 -2.72 -11.27
CA GLY A 203 -3.01 -2.55 -10.12
C GLY A 203 -2.29 -2.19 -8.83
N ASP A 204 -1.06 -2.66 -8.65
CA ASP A 204 -0.28 -2.40 -7.44
C ASP A 204 0.21 -0.94 -7.32
N HIS A 205 0.14 -0.15 -8.38
CA HIS A 205 0.35 1.30 -8.32
C HIS A 205 -0.89 2.13 -8.68
N GLY A 206 -1.96 1.49 -9.19
CA GLY A 206 -3.25 2.13 -9.45
C GLY A 206 -3.21 3.23 -10.51
N LEU A 207 -2.37 3.12 -11.53
CA LEU A 207 -2.23 4.09 -12.62
C LEU A 207 -2.09 3.38 -13.97
N PRO A 208 -2.54 4.01 -15.08
CA PRO A 208 -2.18 3.56 -16.40
C PRO A 208 -0.65 3.49 -16.58
N PRO A 209 -0.10 2.48 -17.28
CA PRO A 209 1.34 2.36 -17.55
C PRO A 209 1.98 3.62 -18.11
N SER A 210 1.26 4.41 -18.92
CA SER A 210 1.73 5.68 -19.49
C SER A 210 1.78 6.85 -18.49
N MET A 211 1.14 6.72 -17.33
CA MET A 211 1.08 7.76 -16.31
C MET A 211 2.03 7.49 -15.14
N VAL A 212 2.20 6.24 -14.74
CA VAL A 212 3.09 5.87 -13.64
C VAL A 212 4.54 6.17 -13.98
N SER A 213 5.34 6.59 -12.98
CA SER A 213 6.79 6.73 -13.14
C SER A 213 7.44 5.38 -13.41
N SER A 214 8.43 5.34 -14.31
CA SER A 214 9.24 4.15 -14.58
C SER A 214 9.89 3.57 -13.32
N PHE A 215 10.30 4.41 -12.38
CA PHE A 215 10.86 3.98 -11.09
C PHE A 215 9.86 3.22 -10.23
N VAL A 216 8.60 3.65 -10.24
CA VAL A 216 7.55 2.99 -9.46
C VAL A 216 7.17 1.66 -10.11
N HIS A 217 7.06 1.62 -11.43
CA HIS A 217 6.82 0.39 -12.17
C HIS A 217 7.97 -0.62 -11.96
N ALA A 218 9.22 -0.19 -12.15
CA ALA A 218 10.40 -1.03 -11.91
C ALA A 218 10.47 -1.50 -10.44
N GLY A 219 10.12 -0.61 -9.49
CA GLY A 219 10.10 -0.94 -8.06
C GLY A 219 9.11 -2.04 -7.71
N ILE A 220 7.93 -2.06 -8.33
CA ILE A 220 6.94 -3.13 -8.13
C ILE A 220 7.44 -4.44 -8.74
N THR A 221 7.92 -4.43 -9.96
CA THR A 221 8.49 -5.62 -10.61
C THR A 221 9.62 -6.21 -9.77
N TYR A 222 10.53 -5.36 -9.27
CA TYR A 222 11.65 -5.78 -8.42
C TYR A 222 11.21 -6.32 -7.06
N HIS A 223 10.20 -5.70 -6.44
CA HIS A 223 9.64 -6.10 -5.15
C HIS A 223 9.15 -7.55 -5.13
N TYR A 224 8.63 -8.03 -6.25
CA TYR A 224 8.10 -9.37 -6.38
C TYR A 224 9.04 -10.38 -7.06
N PHE A 225 10.27 -10.03 -7.39
CA PHE A 225 11.22 -11.00 -7.96
C PHE A 225 11.42 -12.24 -7.10
N ASN A 226 11.34 -12.08 -5.78
CA ASN A 226 11.51 -13.19 -4.84
C ASN A 226 10.17 -13.74 -4.33
N GLY A 227 9.10 -13.61 -5.14
CA GLY A 227 7.78 -14.16 -4.85
C GLY A 227 6.89 -13.24 -4.03
N GLY A 228 5.68 -13.71 -3.77
CA GLY A 228 4.66 -13.05 -2.99
C GLY A 228 4.37 -13.79 -1.68
N TYR A 229 3.98 -13.05 -0.65
CA TYR A 229 3.71 -13.58 0.69
C TYR A 229 2.42 -12.98 1.24
N TYR A 230 1.65 -13.78 1.98
CA TYR A 230 0.42 -13.34 2.62
C TYR A 230 0.54 -13.44 4.14
N PRO A 231 0.15 -12.42 4.92
CA PRO A 231 0.22 -12.50 6.38
C PRO A 231 -0.77 -13.54 6.91
N ARG A 232 -0.30 -14.47 7.74
CA ARG A 232 -1.14 -15.48 8.39
C ARG A 232 -2.15 -14.81 9.31
N GLY A 233 -3.42 -15.11 9.15
CA GLY A 233 -4.53 -14.42 9.83
C GLY A 233 -5.09 -13.22 9.08
N GLY A 234 -4.56 -12.89 7.89
CA GLY A 234 -4.99 -11.77 7.06
C GLY A 234 -4.21 -10.49 7.31
N GLY A 235 -4.52 -9.44 6.54
CA GLY A 235 -3.80 -8.16 6.58
C GLY A 235 -3.65 -7.57 7.97
N GLY A 236 -4.68 -7.71 8.84
CA GLY A 236 -4.67 -7.21 10.22
C GLY A 236 -3.61 -7.83 11.14
N ALA A 237 -2.98 -8.94 10.75
CA ALA A 237 -1.85 -9.50 11.50
C ALA A 237 -0.68 -8.54 11.57
N ILE A 238 -0.40 -7.81 10.48
CA ILE A 238 0.69 -6.84 10.40
C ILE A 238 0.52 -5.72 11.44
N PRO A 239 -0.53 -4.88 11.41
CA PRO A 239 -0.68 -3.80 12.37
C PRO A 239 -0.80 -4.30 13.81
N ASN A 240 -1.41 -5.47 14.04
CA ASN A 240 -1.50 -6.04 15.38
C ASN A 240 -0.13 -6.41 15.95
N ALA A 241 0.78 -6.96 15.15
CA ALA A 241 2.16 -7.25 15.54
C ALA A 241 2.94 -5.96 15.84
N PHE A 242 2.82 -4.94 15.00
CA PHE A 242 3.39 -3.61 15.27
C PHE A 242 2.86 -3.00 16.57
N VAL A 243 1.55 -3.10 16.83
CA VAL A 243 0.94 -2.59 18.07
C VAL A 243 1.49 -3.33 19.30
N ARG A 244 1.70 -4.66 19.23
CA ARG A 244 2.31 -5.42 20.32
C ARG A 244 3.75 -4.96 20.58
N ALA A 245 4.59 -4.85 19.55
CA ALA A 245 5.96 -4.35 19.67
C ALA A 245 5.97 -2.91 20.21
N PHE A 246 5.08 -2.05 19.75
CA PHE A 246 4.93 -0.67 20.21
C PHE A 246 4.55 -0.58 21.70
N LYS A 247 3.56 -1.38 22.14
CA LYS A 247 3.15 -1.43 23.54
C LYS A 247 4.24 -2.02 24.46
N LYS A 248 4.95 -3.06 23.98
CA LYS A 248 6.11 -3.64 24.69
C LYS A 248 7.22 -2.60 24.92
N ALA A 249 7.37 -1.64 24.01
CA ALA A 249 8.29 -0.51 24.14
C ALA A 249 7.72 0.68 24.96
N GLY A 250 6.57 0.54 25.61
CA GLY A 250 5.95 1.58 26.45
C GLY A 250 5.09 2.60 25.68
N GLY A 251 4.88 2.41 24.39
CA GLY A 251 4.04 3.28 23.56
C GLY A 251 2.54 3.15 23.87
N LYS A 252 1.79 4.23 23.65
CA LYS A 252 0.34 4.29 23.88
C LYS A 252 -0.42 4.41 22.55
N LEU A 253 -1.40 3.53 22.34
CA LEU A 253 -2.36 3.58 21.22
C LEU A 253 -3.75 3.91 21.78
N ARG A 254 -4.39 4.93 21.24
CA ARG A 254 -5.80 5.26 21.48
C ARG A 254 -6.59 5.02 20.19
N LEU A 255 -7.48 4.05 20.21
CA LEU A 255 -8.49 3.78 19.18
C LEU A 255 -9.72 4.66 19.40
N LYS A 256 -10.58 4.78 18.38
CA LYS A 256 -11.78 5.65 18.38
C LYS A 256 -11.46 7.08 18.82
N THR A 257 -10.22 7.53 18.52
CA THR A 257 -9.67 8.81 18.93
C THR A 257 -9.24 9.59 17.69
N ALA A 258 -10.18 10.34 17.14
CA ALA A 258 -9.92 11.19 15.98
C ALA A 258 -9.24 12.49 16.42
N VAL A 259 -8.19 12.90 15.72
CA VAL A 259 -7.61 14.23 15.82
C VAL A 259 -8.46 15.18 14.97
N ALA A 260 -8.98 16.24 15.57
CA ALA A 260 -9.74 17.28 14.90
C ALA A 260 -8.87 18.40 14.36
N HIS A 261 -7.87 18.83 15.15
CA HIS A 261 -6.95 19.91 14.76
C HIS A 261 -5.52 19.63 15.19
N ILE A 262 -4.56 20.11 14.38
CA ILE A 262 -3.16 20.27 14.75
C ILE A 262 -2.98 21.70 15.27
N LEU A 263 -2.57 21.84 16.53
CA LEU A 263 -2.40 23.12 17.19
C LEU A 263 -1.06 23.73 16.81
N LEU A 264 -1.10 24.99 16.35
CA LEU A 264 0.07 25.75 15.95
C LEU A 264 0.33 26.92 16.91
N ASN A 265 1.61 27.11 17.23
CA ASN A 265 2.11 28.37 17.76
C ASN A 265 3.00 29.01 16.70
N ARG A 266 2.51 30.08 16.03
CA ARG A 266 3.11 30.64 14.81
C ARG A 266 3.27 29.54 13.73
N ASN A 267 4.50 29.21 13.34
CA ASN A 267 4.80 28.18 12.33
C ASN A 267 5.34 26.86 12.95
N LYS A 268 4.97 26.55 14.20
CA LYS A 268 5.41 25.37 14.92
C LYS A 268 4.20 24.57 15.41
N ALA A 269 4.19 23.27 15.14
CA ALA A 269 3.21 22.36 15.71
C ALA A 269 3.55 22.11 17.20
N VAL A 270 2.57 22.33 18.08
CA VAL A 270 2.75 22.27 19.54
C VAL A 270 1.83 21.25 20.22
N GLY A 271 0.88 20.66 19.48
CA GLY A 271 -0.08 19.71 20.03
C GLY A 271 -1.19 19.37 19.05
N VAL A 272 -2.15 18.63 19.53
CA VAL A 272 -3.37 18.27 18.81
C VAL A 272 -4.60 18.54 19.66
N GLU A 273 -5.72 18.83 19.02
CA GLU A 273 -7.05 18.81 19.59
C GLU A 273 -7.79 17.57 19.08
N LEU A 274 -8.34 16.78 19.98
CA LEU A 274 -9.10 15.59 19.65
C LEU A 274 -10.56 15.96 19.36
N ALA A 275 -11.30 15.04 18.73
CA ALA A 275 -12.71 15.27 18.39
C ALA A 275 -13.64 15.48 19.60
N ASP A 276 -13.23 15.07 20.80
CA ASP A 276 -13.92 15.33 22.06
C ASP A 276 -13.60 16.69 22.69
N GLY A 277 -12.79 17.52 22.01
CA GLY A 277 -12.33 18.84 22.47
C GLY A 277 -11.11 18.81 23.40
N SER A 278 -10.63 17.64 23.80
CA SER A 278 -9.42 17.54 24.64
C SER A 278 -8.18 17.94 23.85
N LYS A 279 -7.22 18.62 24.53
CA LYS A 279 -5.97 19.08 23.92
C LYS A 279 -4.80 18.36 24.53
N LEU A 280 -3.88 17.92 23.69
CA LEU A 280 -2.65 17.23 24.07
C LEU A 280 -1.46 17.98 23.48
N THR A 281 -0.46 18.24 24.32
CA THR A 281 0.78 18.94 23.94
C THR A 281 1.87 17.96 23.54
N THR A 282 2.71 18.34 22.56
CA THR A 282 3.81 17.49 22.10
C THR A 282 4.94 18.32 21.48
N LYS A 283 6.15 17.73 21.44
CA LYS A 283 7.30 18.33 20.74
C LYS A 283 7.25 18.07 19.22
N TYR A 284 6.77 16.90 18.82
CA TYR A 284 6.73 16.47 17.43
C TYR A 284 5.40 15.82 17.08
N ILE A 285 4.93 16.04 15.86
CA ILE A 285 3.77 15.37 15.27
C ILE A 285 4.21 14.63 14.01
N ILE A 286 3.80 13.37 13.89
CA ILE A 286 3.90 12.62 12.64
C ILE A 286 2.48 12.40 12.14
N SER A 287 2.14 12.93 10.97
CA SER A 287 0.87 12.65 10.32
C SER A 287 1.03 11.52 9.30
N ASN A 288 0.32 10.43 9.54
CA ASN A 288 0.13 9.35 8.56
C ASN A 288 -1.15 9.54 7.73
N ALA A 289 -1.86 10.63 7.97
CA ALA A 289 -2.98 11.06 7.16
C ALA A 289 -2.49 11.69 5.85
N ASP A 290 -3.35 11.68 4.86
CA ASP A 290 -3.11 12.31 3.57
C ASP A 290 -2.78 13.80 3.71
N PRO A 291 -1.94 14.40 2.83
CA PRO A 291 -1.63 15.82 2.88
C PRO A 291 -2.85 16.75 2.81
N GLU A 292 -3.88 16.42 2.04
CA GLU A 292 -5.12 17.22 2.03
C GLU A 292 -5.83 17.16 3.38
N VAL A 293 -5.87 15.99 4.02
CA VAL A 293 -6.40 15.85 5.38
C VAL A 293 -5.52 16.61 6.36
N THR A 294 -4.20 16.39 6.35
CA THR A 294 -3.27 16.99 7.30
C THR A 294 -3.26 18.52 7.21
N PHE A 295 -3.07 19.07 6.02
CA PHE A 295 -2.92 20.50 5.84
C PHE A 295 -4.24 21.22 5.57
N GLY A 296 -5.13 20.59 4.78
CA GLY A 296 -6.40 21.21 4.40
C GLY A 296 -7.44 21.17 5.51
N GLN A 297 -7.53 20.04 6.25
CA GLN A 297 -8.54 19.83 7.28
C GLN A 297 -7.98 20.07 8.69
N LEU A 298 -6.92 19.34 9.12
CA LEU A 298 -6.45 19.40 10.51
C LEU A 298 -5.73 20.72 10.84
N ILE A 299 -5.08 21.38 9.88
CA ILE A 299 -4.42 22.68 10.08
C ILE A 299 -5.30 23.84 9.60
N GLY A 300 -6.01 23.62 8.49
CA GLY A 300 -6.80 24.63 7.82
C GLY A 300 -5.96 25.44 6.81
N ARG A 301 -6.50 25.58 5.59
CA ARG A 301 -5.80 26.21 4.45
C ARG A 301 -5.32 27.64 4.70
N ASN A 302 -6.01 28.40 5.58
CA ASN A 302 -5.65 29.77 5.92
C ASN A 302 -4.31 29.88 6.66
N ASN A 303 -3.90 28.82 7.37
CA ASN A 303 -2.66 28.77 8.13
C ASN A 303 -1.45 28.31 7.29
N LEU A 304 -1.62 28.05 6.00
CA LEU A 304 -0.60 27.51 5.10
C LEU A 304 0.05 28.64 4.26
N SER A 305 1.32 28.44 3.90
CA SER A 305 1.99 29.30 2.93
C SER A 305 1.29 29.25 1.55
N LYS A 306 1.41 30.34 0.77
CA LYS A 306 0.90 30.36 -0.62
C LYS A 306 1.49 29.21 -1.48
N LYS A 307 2.75 28.84 -1.21
CA LYS A 307 3.45 27.76 -1.91
C LYS A 307 2.80 26.40 -1.60
N LEU A 308 2.54 26.10 -0.33
CA LEU A 308 1.93 24.83 0.07
C LEU A 308 0.49 24.71 -0.42
N ARG A 309 -0.32 25.79 -0.31
CA ARG A 309 -1.68 25.81 -0.88
C ARG A 309 -1.69 25.48 -2.37
N ARG A 310 -0.85 26.15 -3.17
CA ARG A 310 -0.72 25.86 -4.61
C ARG A 310 -0.25 24.44 -4.90
N ARG A 311 0.57 23.87 -4.01
CA ARG A 311 0.99 22.48 -4.14
C ARG A 311 -0.17 21.52 -3.90
N LEU A 312 -0.96 21.71 -2.84
CA LEU A 312 -2.15 20.91 -2.55
C LEU A 312 -3.16 20.95 -3.71
N ASP A 313 -3.41 22.14 -4.28
CA ASP A 313 -4.34 22.33 -5.40
C ASP A 313 -3.95 21.56 -6.67
N ARG A 314 -2.65 21.24 -6.84
CA ARG A 314 -2.12 20.53 -8.00
C ARG A 314 -1.98 19.03 -7.79
N LEU A 315 -2.24 18.53 -6.59
CA LEU A 315 -2.10 17.11 -6.29
C LEU A 315 -3.08 16.26 -7.12
N GLN A 316 -2.54 15.25 -7.74
CA GLN A 316 -3.29 14.18 -8.38
C GLN A 316 -3.27 12.97 -7.48
N TYR A 317 -4.44 12.39 -7.24
CA TYR A 317 -4.60 11.18 -6.45
C TYR A 317 -4.68 9.94 -7.34
N SER A 318 -4.30 8.79 -6.80
CA SER A 318 -4.43 7.52 -7.50
C SER A 318 -5.90 7.15 -7.69
N VAL A 319 -6.14 6.16 -8.54
CA VAL A 319 -7.48 5.62 -8.77
C VAL A 319 -8.12 5.12 -7.47
N SER A 320 -9.43 5.09 -7.43
CA SER A 320 -10.20 4.36 -6.44
C SER A 320 -10.62 2.98 -6.96
N ALA A 321 -11.21 2.15 -6.12
CA ALA A 321 -11.69 0.83 -6.49
C ALA A 321 -13.10 0.54 -6.01
N LEU A 322 -13.71 -0.41 -6.73
CA LEU A 322 -14.86 -1.20 -6.32
C LEU A 322 -14.30 -2.54 -5.82
N SER A 323 -14.48 -2.83 -4.54
CA SER A 323 -13.91 -4.02 -3.90
C SER A 323 -15.04 -4.98 -3.51
N LEU A 324 -15.10 -6.12 -4.19
CA LEU A 324 -16.07 -7.18 -3.92
C LEU A 324 -15.46 -8.19 -2.94
N PHE A 325 -16.05 -8.28 -1.77
CA PHE A 325 -15.74 -9.27 -0.74
C PHE A 325 -16.82 -10.34 -0.79
N PHE A 326 -16.43 -11.61 -1.02
CA PHE A 326 -17.41 -12.68 -1.16
C PHE A 326 -16.88 -14.03 -0.66
N ALA A 327 -17.80 -14.94 -0.39
CA ALA A 327 -17.48 -16.31 -0.02
C ALA A 327 -18.20 -17.27 -0.97
N VAL A 328 -17.54 -18.39 -1.30
CA VAL A 328 -18.04 -19.41 -2.20
C VAL A 328 -18.03 -20.79 -1.55
N ASP A 329 -19.07 -21.57 -1.84
CA ASP A 329 -19.18 -23.00 -1.54
C ASP A 329 -18.80 -23.79 -2.81
N MET A 330 -17.50 -23.91 -3.03
CA MET A 330 -16.92 -24.55 -4.22
C MET A 330 -15.51 -25.05 -3.88
N ASP A 331 -15.15 -26.24 -4.32
CA ASP A 331 -13.76 -26.68 -4.26
C ASP A 331 -12.92 -25.95 -5.29
N LEU A 332 -12.32 -24.85 -4.85
CA LEU A 332 -11.51 -24.01 -5.72
C LEU A 332 -10.21 -24.67 -6.16
N ARG A 333 -9.66 -25.62 -5.38
CA ARG A 333 -8.48 -26.38 -5.80
C ARG A 333 -8.83 -27.33 -6.94
N ALA A 334 -9.94 -28.05 -6.84
CA ALA A 334 -10.43 -28.90 -7.95
C ALA A 334 -10.79 -28.08 -9.20
N ALA A 335 -11.17 -26.80 -9.02
CA ALA A 335 -11.40 -25.86 -10.11
C ALA A 335 -10.11 -25.22 -10.69
N GLY A 336 -8.92 -25.65 -10.24
CA GLY A 336 -7.62 -25.22 -10.75
C GLY A 336 -7.07 -23.93 -10.14
N PHE A 337 -7.63 -23.49 -9.02
CA PHE A 337 -7.08 -22.34 -8.27
C PHE A 337 -5.94 -22.80 -7.35
N ASP A 338 -4.96 -21.92 -7.20
CA ASP A 338 -3.88 -22.03 -6.22
C ASP A 338 -3.81 -20.78 -5.33
N SER A 339 -2.75 -20.62 -4.55
CA SER A 339 -2.56 -19.47 -3.66
C SER A 339 -2.09 -18.20 -4.36
N GLY A 340 -1.82 -18.22 -5.66
CA GLY A 340 -1.49 -17.04 -6.47
C GLY A 340 -2.66 -16.06 -6.57
N ASN A 341 -2.39 -14.88 -7.10
CA ASN A 341 -3.40 -13.91 -7.45
C ASN A 341 -3.74 -14.00 -8.95
N TYR A 342 -4.91 -13.52 -9.32
CA TYR A 342 -5.41 -13.57 -10.69
C TYR A 342 -5.70 -12.15 -11.18
N TRP A 343 -4.93 -11.70 -12.18
CA TRP A 343 -5.13 -10.44 -12.88
C TRP A 343 -5.81 -10.72 -14.22
N LEU A 344 -7.06 -10.33 -14.35
CA LEU A 344 -7.87 -10.59 -15.53
C LEU A 344 -8.01 -9.32 -16.36
N TYR A 345 -7.73 -9.44 -17.65
CA TYR A 345 -7.81 -8.35 -18.62
C TYR A 345 -8.51 -8.84 -19.90
N ASP A 346 -9.39 -8.02 -20.47
CA ASP A 346 -10.09 -8.37 -21.73
C ASP A 346 -9.14 -8.36 -22.94
N HIS A 347 -8.11 -7.49 -22.91
CA HIS A 347 -7.12 -7.35 -23.99
C HIS A 347 -5.78 -6.81 -23.48
N ALA A 348 -4.73 -6.90 -24.32
CA ALA A 348 -3.35 -6.56 -23.93
C ALA A 348 -3.06 -5.05 -23.77
N ASP A 349 -3.93 -4.16 -24.26
CA ASP A 349 -3.76 -2.71 -24.04
C ASP A 349 -4.21 -2.32 -22.63
N ILE A 350 -3.35 -2.64 -21.65
CA ILE A 350 -3.57 -2.36 -20.22
C ILE A 350 -3.71 -0.85 -19.99
N ASP A 351 -2.99 -0.03 -20.72
CA ASP A 351 -3.07 1.43 -20.60
C ASP A 351 -4.49 1.95 -20.88
N LYS A 352 -5.10 1.45 -21.97
CA LYS A 352 -6.49 1.79 -22.35
C LYS A 352 -7.48 1.33 -21.29
N ILE A 353 -7.32 0.12 -20.75
CA ILE A 353 -8.20 -0.43 -19.72
C ILE A 353 -8.16 0.46 -18.46
N TYR A 354 -6.97 0.83 -17.99
CA TYR A 354 -6.84 1.69 -16.80
C TYR A 354 -7.37 3.11 -17.04
N ARG A 355 -7.16 3.68 -18.24
CA ARG A 355 -7.75 4.98 -18.58
C ARG A 355 -9.27 4.94 -18.57
N LEU A 356 -9.87 3.86 -19.07
CA LEU A 356 -11.31 3.64 -19.02
C LEU A 356 -11.79 3.51 -17.56
N GLY A 357 -11.04 2.81 -16.70
CA GLY A 357 -11.31 2.69 -15.28
C GLY A 357 -11.30 4.02 -14.52
N LEU A 358 -10.64 5.07 -15.03
CA LEU A 358 -10.69 6.41 -14.43
C LEU A 358 -12.01 7.16 -14.70
N THR A 359 -12.87 6.62 -15.53
CA THR A 359 -14.15 7.23 -15.92
C THR A 359 -15.33 6.64 -15.13
N ASP A 360 -16.54 7.00 -15.52
CA ASP A 360 -17.80 6.48 -14.99
C ASP A 360 -18.35 5.27 -15.78
N TYR A 361 -17.57 4.68 -16.69
CA TYR A 361 -18.06 3.66 -17.62
C TYR A 361 -18.75 2.48 -16.93
N ILE A 362 -18.25 2.10 -15.73
CA ILE A 362 -18.81 0.98 -14.96
C ILE A 362 -20.26 1.24 -14.51
N LEU A 363 -20.64 2.52 -14.30
CA LEU A 363 -22.01 2.90 -13.94
C LEU A 363 -23.01 2.70 -15.07
N LYS A 364 -22.55 2.65 -16.31
CA LYS A 364 -23.37 2.43 -17.50
C LYS A 364 -23.72 0.95 -17.71
N ASN A 365 -23.75 0.18 -16.61
CA ASN A 365 -24.06 -1.25 -16.62
C ASN A 365 -23.07 -2.09 -17.45
N LYS A 366 -21.80 -1.74 -17.37
CA LYS A 366 -20.73 -2.45 -18.09
C LYS A 366 -20.08 -3.52 -17.22
N ILE A 367 -19.73 -4.63 -17.86
CA ILE A 367 -18.84 -5.64 -17.25
C ILE A 367 -17.45 -5.05 -17.18
N PRO A 368 -16.72 -5.19 -16.05
CA PRO A 368 -15.36 -4.69 -15.94
C PRO A 368 -14.41 -5.33 -16.95
N SER A 369 -13.60 -4.51 -17.63
CA SER A 369 -12.55 -5.00 -18.56
C SER A 369 -11.27 -5.43 -17.84
N ALA A 370 -11.15 -5.14 -16.55
CA ALA A 370 -10.09 -5.62 -15.67
C ALA A 370 -10.65 -6.00 -14.31
N LEU A 371 -10.17 -7.11 -13.79
CA LEU A 371 -10.44 -7.57 -12.42
C LEU A 371 -9.17 -8.15 -11.81
N PHE A 372 -8.94 -7.85 -10.55
CA PHE A 372 -8.06 -8.62 -9.69
C PHE A 372 -8.91 -9.58 -8.87
N LEU A 373 -8.43 -10.80 -8.69
CA LEU A 373 -9.04 -11.80 -7.80
C LEU A 373 -7.97 -12.45 -6.93
N THR A 374 -8.27 -12.60 -5.66
CA THR A 374 -7.45 -13.37 -4.73
C THR A 374 -8.32 -14.27 -3.87
N VAL A 375 -7.86 -15.51 -3.61
CA VAL A 375 -8.53 -16.47 -2.74
C VAL A 375 -7.73 -16.60 -1.45
N THR A 376 -8.13 -15.83 -0.44
CA THR A 376 -7.32 -15.67 0.79
C THR A 376 -7.25 -16.96 1.64
N THR A 377 -8.23 -17.85 1.52
CA THR A 377 -8.24 -19.17 2.19
C THR A 377 -7.35 -20.21 1.52
N LEU A 378 -6.95 -20.01 0.26
CA LEU A 378 -5.91 -20.84 -0.36
C LEU A 378 -4.51 -20.40 0.06
N LYS A 379 -4.33 -19.13 0.44
CA LYS A 379 -3.09 -18.60 1.00
C LYS A 379 -2.89 -18.97 2.46
N ASP A 380 -3.96 -18.87 3.24
CA ASP A 380 -3.99 -19.20 4.67
C ASP A 380 -5.21 -20.09 4.97
N PRO A 381 -5.05 -21.42 4.97
CA PRO A 381 -6.15 -22.35 5.24
C PRO A 381 -6.81 -22.14 6.59
N GLY A 382 -6.12 -21.57 7.57
CA GLY A 382 -6.66 -21.24 8.89
C GLY A 382 -7.79 -20.19 8.87
N LYS A 383 -8.00 -19.50 7.75
CA LYS A 383 -9.10 -18.54 7.56
C LYS A 383 -10.42 -19.20 7.12
N MET A 384 -10.40 -20.45 6.68
CA MET A 384 -11.61 -21.13 6.20
C MET A 384 -12.70 -21.18 7.26
N ARG A 385 -13.93 -20.96 6.88
CA ARG A 385 -15.12 -21.00 7.75
C ARG A 385 -16.23 -21.77 7.06
N LYS A 386 -16.85 -22.71 7.77
CA LYS A 386 -17.95 -23.56 7.26
C LYS A 386 -17.61 -24.32 5.97
N GLY A 387 -16.33 -24.57 5.68
CA GLY A 387 -15.88 -25.14 4.41
C GLY A 387 -15.82 -24.16 3.24
N HIS A 388 -16.26 -22.91 3.40
CA HIS A 388 -16.32 -21.94 2.33
C HIS A 388 -14.99 -21.22 2.13
N HIS A 389 -14.64 -20.94 0.87
CA HIS A 389 -13.52 -20.11 0.52
C HIS A 389 -13.88 -18.63 0.54
N THR A 390 -12.97 -17.78 1.09
CA THR A 390 -13.11 -16.31 1.03
C THR A 390 -12.29 -15.74 -0.12
N CYS A 391 -12.97 -14.93 -0.92
CA CYS A 391 -12.44 -14.28 -2.12
C CYS A 391 -12.54 -12.77 -2.00
N GLU A 392 -11.56 -12.06 -2.52
CA GLU A 392 -11.53 -10.61 -2.63
C GLU A 392 -11.23 -10.26 -4.08
N ALA A 393 -12.12 -9.47 -4.72
CA ALA A 393 -11.91 -9.03 -6.09
C ALA A 393 -12.07 -7.51 -6.17
N PHE A 394 -11.26 -6.85 -7.00
CA PHE A 394 -11.44 -5.43 -7.22
C PHE A 394 -11.29 -5.04 -8.69
N THR A 395 -11.96 -3.94 -9.05
CA THR A 395 -11.78 -3.21 -10.30
C THR A 395 -11.66 -1.73 -10.03
N PHE A 396 -11.10 -0.99 -10.98
CA PHE A 396 -10.82 0.43 -10.80
C PHE A 396 -11.98 1.30 -11.25
N VAL A 397 -12.17 2.43 -10.55
CA VAL A 397 -13.19 3.43 -10.86
C VAL A 397 -12.73 4.82 -10.45
N GLY A 398 -13.13 5.83 -11.21
CA GLY A 398 -12.94 7.23 -10.85
C GLY A 398 -13.88 7.64 -9.69
N TYR A 399 -13.36 8.39 -8.70
CA TYR A 399 -14.16 8.88 -7.57
C TYR A 399 -15.41 9.66 -8.01
N ASN A 400 -15.29 10.46 -9.06
CA ASN A 400 -16.39 11.30 -9.55
C ASN A 400 -17.63 10.50 -9.95
N ALA A 401 -17.47 9.21 -10.27
CA ALA A 401 -18.58 8.30 -10.56
C ALA A 401 -19.54 8.14 -9.37
N PHE A 402 -19.04 8.31 -8.14
CA PHE A 402 -19.82 8.16 -6.90
C PHE A 402 -20.10 9.48 -6.18
N ARG A 403 -19.63 10.61 -6.73
CA ARG A 403 -19.68 11.92 -6.06
C ARG A 403 -21.09 12.37 -5.65
N LYS A 404 -22.12 11.98 -6.44
CA LYS A 404 -23.50 12.38 -6.13
C LYS A 404 -24.00 11.88 -4.78
N TRP A 405 -23.46 10.75 -4.28
CA TRP A 405 -23.82 10.17 -2.98
C TRP A 405 -22.83 10.50 -1.84
N ALA A 406 -21.81 11.33 -2.11
CA ALA A 406 -20.78 11.64 -1.11
C ALA A 406 -21.30 12.41 0.10
N HIS A 407 -22.42 13.12 -0.04
CA HIS A 407 -23.10 13.84 1.03
C HIS A 407 -23.99 12.93 1.91
N GLU A 408 -24.31 11.72 1.44
CA GLU A 408 -25.13 10.77 2.18
C GLU A 408 -24.30 10.04 3.24
N LYS A 409 -24.85 9.91 4.44
CA LYS A 409 -24.16 9.29 5.58
C LYS A 409 -23.93 7.80 5.33
N SER A 410 -22.75 7.31 5.71
CA SER A 410 -22.43 5.88 5.63
C SER A 410 -23.42 5.05 6.46
N GLY A 411 -23.98 3.99 5.87
CA GLY A 411 -25.01 3.15 6.47
C GLY A 411 -26.44 3.59 6.17
N GLU A 412 -26.65 4.85 5.76
CA GLU A 412 -27.98 5.44 5.52
C GLU A 412 -28.14 5.89 4.05
N ARG A 413 -27.31 5.40 3.13
CA ARG A 413 -27.36 5.79 1.72
C ARG A 413 -28.59 5.27 1.01
N SER A 414 -29.06 6.07 0.06
CA SER A 414 -30.31 5.88 -0.71
C SER A 414 -30.41 4.52 -1.42
N ALA A 415 -31.64 4.11 -1.71
CA ALA A 415 -31.94 2.83 -2.37
C ALA A 415 -31.30 2.72 -3.77
N ASP A 416 -31.19 3.85 -4.52
CA ASP A 416 -30.53 3.87 -5.83
C ASP A 416 -29.02 3.58 -5.71
N TYR A 417 -28.36 4.04 -4.61
CA TYR A 417 -26.98 3.68 -4.32
C TYR A 417 -26.83 2.17 -4.04
N GLN A 418 -27.74 1.58 -3.24
CA GLN A 418 -27.68 0.14 -2.94
C GLN A 418 -27.94 -0.70 -4.19
N SER A 419 -28.96 -0.35 -4.97
CA SER A 419 -29.28 -1.01 -6.25
C SER A 419 -28.10 -0.96 -7.23
N LEU A 420 -27.38 0.18 -7.31
CA LEU A 420 -26.18 0.30 -8.11
C LEU A 420 -25.07 -0.62 -7.63
N LYS A 421 -24.84 -0.71 -6.30
CA LYS A 421 -23.85 -1.63 -5.73
C LYS A 421 -24.14 -3.08 -6.09
N ASP A 422 -25.40 -3.52 -5.94
CA ASP A 422 -25.80 -4.88 -6.25
C ASP A 422 -25.59 -5.21 -7.72
N LYS A 423 -25.94 -4.29 -8.61
CA LYS A 423 -25.74 -4.41 -10.07
C LYS A 423 -24.27 -4.51 -10.45
N ILE A 424 -23.40 -3.69 -9.83
CA ILE A 424 -21.96 -3.73 -10.06
C ILE A 424 -21.37 -5.05 -9.55
N ALA A 425 -21.74 -5.47 -8.32
CA ALA A 425 -21.30 -6.75 -7.75
C ALA A 425 -21.65 -7.92 -8.68
N GLU A 426 -22.88 -7.93 -9.20
CA GLU A 426 -23.34 -8.94 -10.12
C GLU A 426 -22.54 -8.91 -11.45
N ASN A 427 -22.22 -7.75 -11.98
CA ASN A 427 -21.40 -7.63 -13.20
C ASN A 427 -19.94 -8.08 -12.96
N MET A 428 -19.38 -7.85 -11.77
CA MET A 428 -18.07 -8.38 -11.39
C MET A 428 -18.11 -9.91 -11.33
N LEU A 429 -19.14 -10.50 -10.72
CA LEU A 429 -19.31 -11.96 -10.65
C LEU A 429 -19.53 -12.58 -12.05
N LYS A 430 -20.26 -11.90 -12.96
CA LYS A 430 -20.37 -12.34 -14.35
C LYS A 430 -19.03 -12.36 -15.07
N ALA A 431 -18.19 -11.34 -14.84
CA ALA A 431 -16.84 -11.29 -15.41
C ALA A 431 -15.96 -12.43 -14.88
N LEU A 432 -16.02 -12.70 -13.57
CA LEU A 432 -15.33 -13.84 -12.95
C LEU A 432 -15.83 -15.18 -13.51
N ASN A 433 -17.15 -15.36 -13.62
CA ASN A 433 -17.75 -16.60 -14.09
C ASN A 433 -17.39 -16.94 -15.55
N LYS A 434 -17.16 -15.91 -16.38
CA LYS A 434 -16.66 -16.10 -17.75
C LYS A 434 -15.29 -16.79 -17.80
N ARG A 435 -14.45 -16.55 -16.78
CA ARG A 435 -13.11 -17.13 -16.65
C ARG A 435 -13.08 -18.40 -15.82
N PHE A 436 -13.90 -18.43 -14.81
CA PHE A 436 -13.98 -19.47 -13.80
C PHE A 436 -15.44 -19.95 -13.68
N PRO A 437 -15.89 -20.84 -14.59
CA PRO A 437 -17.28 -21.31 -14.62
C PRO A 437 -17.71 -21.90 -13.26
N GLY A 438 -18.94 -21.55 -12.84
CA GLY A 438 -19.51 -22.00 -11.57
C GLY A 438 -19.23 -21.12 -10.35
N ILE A 439 -18.22 -20.23 -10.42
CA ILE A 439 -17.88 -19.37 -9.26
C ILE A 439 -19.03 -18.44 -8.85
N ARG A 440 -19.82 -17.95 -9.81
CA ARG A 440 -20.98 -17.08 -9.54
C ARG A 440 -22.09 -17.81 -8.80
N ASP A 441 -22.39 -19.02 -9.22
CA ASP A 441 -23.50 -19.81 -8.69
C ASP A 441 -23.16 -20.42 -7.33
N SER A 442 -21.88 -20.50 -6.98
CA SER A 442 -21.38 -20.98 -5.68
C SER A 442 -21.30 -19.88 -4.60
N VAL A 443 -21.67 -18.63 -4.92
CA VAL A 443 -21.59 -17.51 -3.96
C VAL A 443 -22.61 -17.64 -2.85
N VAL A 444 -22.13 -17.75 -1.61
CA VAL A 444 -22.95 -17.84 -0.39
C VAL A 444 -22.99 -16.52 0.39
N PHE A 445 -22.10 -15.61 0.11
CA PHE A 445 -22.01 -14.27 0.70
C PHE A 445 -21.35 -13.29 -0.25
N LYS A 446 -21.83 -12.05 -0.32
CA LYS A 446 -21.17 -10.97 -1.05
C LYS A 446 -21.43 -9.60 -0.44
N ASN A 447 -20.44 -8.71 -0.53
CA ASN A 447 -20.57 -7.28 -0.18
C ASN A 447 -19.63 -6.46 -1.05
N LEU A 448 -20.08 -5.30 -1.55
CA LEU A 448 -19.28 -4.39 -2.39
C LEU A 448 -18.89 -3.12 -1.63
N GLY A 449 -17.59 -2.87 -1.51
CA GLY A 449 -17.02 -1.59 -1.13
C GLY A 449 -16.91 -0.65 -2.35
N THR A 450 -17.10 0.65 -2.14
CA THR A 450 -17.04 1.69 -3.18
C THR A 450 -16.00 2.76 -2.80
N PRO A 451 -15.70 3.73 -3.68
CA PRO A 451 -14.88 4.89 -3.32
C PRO A 451 -15.32 5.61 -2.04
N LEU A 452 -16.63 5.66 -1.78
CA LEU A 452 -17.18 6.28 -0.57
C LEU A 452 -16.98 5.41 0.68
N THR A 453 -16.85 4.10 0.53
CA THR A 453 -16.45 3.18 1.60
C THR A 453 -15.00 3.45 2.01
N ASN A 454 -14.10 3.59 1.01
CA ASN A 454 -12.69 3.89 1.23
C ASN A 454 -12.51 5.25 1.92
N GLU A 455 -13.24 6.27 1.47
CA GLU A 455 -13.22 7.60 2.08
C GLU A 455 -13.73 7.57 3.52
N HIS A 456 -14.79 6.82 3.80
CA HIS A 456 -15.37 6.72 5.14
C HIS A 456 -14.40 6.07 6.13
N TYR A 457 -13.91 4.86 5.84
CA TYR A 457 -13.11 4.07 6.78
C TYR A 457 -11.64 4.51 6.85
N ILE A 458 -11.03 4.87 5.73
CA ILE A 458 -9.60 5.16 5.64
C ILE A 458 -9.32 6.68 5.64
N LYS A 459 -10.35 7.50 5.42
CA LYS A 459 -10.22 8.95 5.13
C LYS A 459 -9.29 9.23 3.94
N ALA A 460 -9.24 8.28 3.00
CA ALA A 460 -8.48 8.44 1.78
C ALA A 460 -9.11 9.53 0.91
N THR A 461 -8.36 10.59 0.63
CA THR A 461 -8.82 11.69 -0.23
C THR A 461 -9.29 11.13 -1.57
N ARG A 462 -10.56 11.41 -1.92
CA ARG A 462 -11.24 10.88 -3.11
C ARG A 462 -11.25 9.34 -3.19
N GLY A 463 -11.32 8.67 -2.03
CA GLY A 463 -11.31 7.21 -1.97
C GLY A 463 -10.09 6.53 -2.59
N SER A 464 -8.96 7.24 -2.73
CA SER A 464 -7.76 6.76 -3.42
C SER A 464 -7.13 5.54 -2.73
N LEU A 465 -6.71 4.54 -3.53
CA LEU A 465 -6.08 3.33 -3.01
C LEU A 465 -4.66 3.58 -2.48
N TYR A 466 -3.90 4.41 -3.18
CA TYR A 466 -2.46 4.61 -2.94
C TYR A 466 -2.11 6.07 -2.60
N GLY A 467 -3.11 6.88 -2.20
CA GLY A 467 -2.91 8.29 -1.90
C GLY A 467 -2.51 9.08 -3.14
N ILE A 468 -1.51 9.97 -3.02
CA ILE A 468 -1.00 10.77 -4.13
C ILE A 468 -0.46 9.88 -5.25
N ALA A 469 -0.96 10.08 -6.47
CA ALA A 469 -0.58 9.34 -7.67
C ALA A 469 0.94 9.42 -7.93
N LYS A 470 1.58 8.28 -8.16
CA LYS A 470 3.02 8.19 -8.39
C LYS A 470 3.38 8.45 -9.86
N THR A 471 2.90 9.58 -10.37
CA THR A 471 3.25 10.05 -11.72
C THR A 471 4.68 10.58 -11.76
N ARG A 472 5.25 10.73 -12.97
CA ARG A 472 6.59 11.30 -13.19
C ARG A 472 6.83 12.64 -12.48
N ARG A 473 5.77 13.44 -12.29
CA ARG A 473 5.85 14.77 -11.66
C ARG A 473 5.67 14.73 -10.13
N GLN A 474 5.20 13.61 -9.59
CA GLN A 474 4.86 13.46 -8.16
C GLN A 474 5.73 12.42 -7.44
N VAL A 475 6.84 11.99 -8.06
CA VAL A 475 7.88 11.14 -7.46
C VAL A 475 9.22 11.86 -7.39
N GLY A 476 10.20 11.32 -6.67
CA GLY A 476 11.51 11.91 -6.48
C GLY A 476 11.40 13.36 -5.94
N PRO A 477 11.97 14.35 -6.65
CA PRO A 477 11.91 15.76 -6.22
C PRO A 477 10.48 16.33 -6.16
N GLY A 478 9.55 15.75 -6.91
CA GLY A 478 8.13 16.11 -6.91
C GLY A 478 7.32 15.44 -5.80
N ALA A 479 7.84 14.42 -5.14
CA ALA A 479 7.16 13.72 -4.07
C ALA A 479 6.87 14.63 -2.87
N PHE A 480 5.77 14.37 -2.16
CA PHE A 480 5.47 15.11 -0.95
C PHE A 480 6.51 14.77 0.14
N PRO A 481 7.16 15.78 0.75
CA PRO A 481 8.30 15.54 1.63
C PRO A 481 7.87 14.97 2.99
N ILE A 482 8.79 14.24 3.65
CA ILE A 482 8.60 13.77 5.02
C ILE A 482 8.58 14.95 6.02
N ARG A 483 9.53 15.89 5.90
CA ARG A 483 9.56 17.09 6.73
C ARG A 483 8.70 18.18 6.07
N SER A 484 7.73 18.70 6.83
CA SER A 484 6.88 19.80 6.35
C SER A 484 7.56 21.17 6.49
N GLU A 485 6.93 22.24 5.96
CA GLU A 485 7.33 23.62 6.21
C GLU A 485 6.97 24.10 7.62
N ILE A 486 6.12 23.35 8.35
CA ILE A 486 5.72 23.63 9.72
C ILE A 486 6.70 22.92 10.65
N GLU A 487 7.37 23.67 11.52
CA GLU A 487 8.33 23.13 12.48
C GLU A 487 7.66 22.08 13.38
N GLY A 488 8.33 20.96 13.62
CA GLY A 488 7.82 19.87 14.47
C GLY A 488 6.78 18.96 13.82
N LEU A 489 6.36 19.24 12.56
CA LEU A 489 5.41 18.40 11.84
C LEU A 489 6.10 17.60 10.72
N TYR A 490 5.92 16.29 10.76
CA TYR A 490 6.39 15.33 9.77
C TYR A 490 5.23 14.56 9.14
N LEU A 491 5.43 14.05 7.93
CA LEU A 491 4.47 13.19 7.24
C LEU A 491 5.07 11.80 7.01
N CYS A 492 4.20 10.80 6.93
CA CYS A 492 4.56 9.45 6.47
C CYS A 492 3.38 8.83 5.70
N GLY A 493 3.51 7.57 5.31
CA GLY A 493 2.46 6.84 4.61
C GLY A 493 2.48 7.00 3.09
N ALA A 494 1.48 6.42 2.44
CA ALA A 494 1.42 6.22 0.99
C ALA A 494 1.46 7.51 0.15
N SER A 495 1.01 8.63 0.71
CA SER A 495 0.97 9.94 0.02
C SER A 495 2.30 10.68 0.01
N THR A 496 3.37 10.12 0.56
CA THR A 496 4.71 10.71 0.56
C THR A 496 5.59 10.09 -0.55
N LEU A 497 6.79 9.61 -0.22
CA LEU A 497 7.77 9.16 -1.22
C LEU A 497 7.37 7.88 -1.94
N SER A 498 6.76 6.92 -1.23
CA SER A 498 6.40 5.60 -1.77
C SER A 498 5.09 5.11 -1.16
N HIS A 499 4.42 4.16 -1.80
CA HIS A 499 3.12 3.61 -1.42
C HIS A 499 3.20 2.09 -1.20
N GLY A 500 2.05 1.46 -0.94
CA GLY A 500 1.96 0.07 -0.53
C GLY A 500 2.50 -0.15 0.89
N VAL A 501 2.48 -1.40 1.36
CA VAL A 501 2.93 -1.74 2.73
C VAL A 501 4.41 -1.39 2.90
N ALA A 502 5.27 -1.84 1.98
CA ALA A 502 6.72 -1.59 2.03
C ALA A 502 7.05 -0.10 1.96
N GLY A 503 6.44 0.62 1.02
CA GLY A 503 6.68 2.04 0.84
C GLY A 503 6.20 2.89 2.02
N ALA A 504 5.01 2.60 2.55
CA ALA A 504 4.49 3.30 3.73
C ALA A 504 5.35 3.01 4.97
N THR A 505 5.75 1.75 5.19
CA THR A 505 6.69 1.35 6.26
C THR A 505 8.01 2.12 6.15
N PHE A 506 8.60 2.18 4.95
CA PHE A 506 9.83 2.93 4.73
C PHE A 506 9.69 4.43 5.07
N THR A 507 8.59 5.07 4.68
CA THR A 507 8.36 6.49 4.96
C THR A 507 8.14 6.77 6.45
N GLY A 508 7.54 5.83 7.19
CA GLY A 508 7.44 5.90 8.64
C GLY A 508 8.81 5.84 9.32
N LEU A 509 9.69 4.94 8.88
CA LEU A 509 11.07 4.88 9.37
C LEU A 509 11.85 6.16 9.04
N LEU A 510 11.61 6.80 7.89
CA LEU A 510 12.23 8.10 7.56
C LEU A 510 11.74 9.23 8.47
N ALA A 511 10.46 9.23 8.85
CA ALA A 511 9.93 10.20 9.82
C ALA A 511 10.58 10.00 11.20
N ALA A 512 10.65 8.76 11.69
CA ALA A 512 11.34 8.42 12.94
C ALA A 512 12.84 8.79 12.90
N LYS A 513 13.54 8.44 11.80
CA LYS A 513 14.94 8.85 11.56
C LYS A 513 15.14 10.36 11.68
N SER A 514 14.19 11.15 11.15
CA SER A 514 14.29 12.61 11.16
C SER A 514 14.18 13.19 12.59
N ILE A 515 13.44 12.54 13.48
CA ILE A 515 13.30 12.93 14.89
C ILE A 515 14.50 12.42 15.69
N LEU A 516 14.89 11.15 15.52
CA LEU A 516 15.99 10.52 16.27
C LEU A 516 17.37 10.93 15.78
N GLN A 517 17.48 11.55 14.60
CA GLN A 517 18.75 11.97 13.97
C GLN A 517 19.77 10.82 13.84
N CYS A 518 19.30 9.60 13.58
CA CYS A 518 20.09 8.38 13.47
C CYS A 518 19.95 7.75 12.05
N ARG A 519 20.65 6.65 11.77
CA ARG A 519 20.43 5.85 10.55
C ARG A 519 19.27 4.88 10.76
N ILE A 520 18.61 4.45 9.68
CA ILE A 520 17.56 3.40 9.74
C ILE A 520 18.13 2.12 10.36
N SER A 521 19.36 1.72 9.99
CA SER A 521 20.04 0.55 10.58
C SER A 521 20.21 0.63 12.09
N ASP A 522 20.29 1.83 12.64
CA ASP A 522 20.46 2.01 14.09
C ASP A 522 19.14 1.77 14.87
N MET A 523 18.01 1.94 14.18
CA MET A 523 16.68 1.65 14.71
C MET A 523 16.30 0.16 14.62
N LEU A 524 16.98 -0.63 13.79
CA LEU A 524 16.67 -2.04 13.54
C LEU A 524 17.55 -2.99 14.37
N LYS A 525 17.81 -2.67 15.65
CA LYS A 525 18.73 -3.42 16.52
C LYS A 525 18.04 -4.20 17.64
N THR A 526 16.75 -4.00 17.84
CA THR A 526 16.02 -4.67 18.94
C THR A 526 16.03 -6.19 18.78
N GLY A 527 15.96 -6.68 17.53
CA GLY A 527 16.04 -8.10 17.19
C GLY A 527 14.82 -8.90 17.65
N GLY A 528 13.94 -9.27 16.74
CA GLY A 528 12.91 -10.28 16.95
C GLY A 528 13.40 -11.66 16.52
N ARG A 529 12.56 -12.67 16.69
CA ARG A 529 12.82 -14.00 16.13
C ARG A 529 12.90 -13.93 14.58
N SER A 530 13.59 -14.88 13.97
CA SER A 530 13.53 -15.07 12.53
C SER A 530 12.08 -15.19 12.06
N LEU A 531 11.74 -14.49 10.97
CA LEU A 531 10.39 -14.48 10.44
C LEU A 531 9.98 -15.88 9.97
N VAL A 532 8.85 -16.37 10.47
CA VAL A 532 8.30 -17.67 10.12
C VAL A 532 7.49 -17.55 8.82
N ILE A 533 7.83 -18.37 7.83
CA ILE A 533 7.15 -18.43 6.54
C ILE A 533 6.65 -19.86 6.31
N HIS A 534 5.35 -20.03 6.03
CA HIS A 534 4.70 -21.30 5.78
C HIS A 534 4.47 -21.48 4.27
N PRO A 535 4.65 -22.69 3.71
CA PRO A 535 4.33 -22.95 2.30
C PRO A 535 2.81 -23.06 2.11
N ALA A 536 2.19 -22.13 1.38
CA ALA A 536 0.75 -22.14 1.16
C ALA A 536 0.30 -23.34 0.31
N GLU A 537 1.15 -23.81 -0.60
CA GLU A 537 0.85 -24.93 -1.52
C GLU A 537 1.12 -26.33 -0.94
N ASP A 538 1.83 -26.45 0.17
CA ASP A 538 2.12 -27.75 0.77
C ASP A 538 0.95 -28.23 1.66
N LEU A 539 0.03 -28.96 1.06
CA LEU A 539 -1.13 -29.52 1.77
C LEU A 539 -0.71 -30.50 2.87
N SER A 540 0.38 -31.23 2.70
CA SER A 540 0.88 -32.20 3.70
C SER A 540 1.38 -31.50 4.96
N TYR A 541 2.00 -30.31 4.78
CA TYR A 541 2.41 -29.44 5.86
C TYR A 541 1.20 -28.97 6.70
N TRP A 542 0.12 -28.54 6.04
CA TRP A 542 -1.08 -28.06 6.72
C TRP A 542 -1.86 -29.17 7.42
N GLN A 543 -1.93 -30.37 6.84
CA GLN A 543 -2.53 -31.54 7.48
C GLN A 543 -1.80 -31.93 8.78
N LYS A 544 -0.46 -31.94 8.79
CA LYS A 544 0.35 -32.18 9.98
C LYS A 544 0.16 -31.14 11.07
N LYS A 545 -0.15 -29.90 10.72
CA LYS A 545 -0.46 -28.82 11.67
C LYS A 545 -1.89 -28.88 12.24
N GLY A 546 -2.71 -29.83 11.84
CA GLY A 546 -4.09 -29.98 12.31
C GLY A 546 -5.04 -28.91 11.73
N LYS A 547 -4.82 -28.56 10.52
CA LYS A 547 -5.63 -27.59 9.77
C LYS A 547 -5.96 -28.08 8.38
#